data_05287c00e942a8b02248961341fa3165
#
_entry.id   05287c00e942a8b02248961341fa3165
#
_cell.length_a   1.000
_cell.length_b   1.000
_cell.length_c   1.000
_cell.angle_alpha   90.00
_cell.angle_beta   90.00
_cell.angle_gamma   90.00
#
_symmetry.space_group_name_H-M   'P 1'
#
loop_
_entity.id
_entity.type
_entity.pdbx_description
1 polymer ?
#
loop_
_entity_poly.entity_id
_entity_poly.type
_entity_poly.pdbx_seq_one_letter_code
_entity_poly.pdbx_strand_id
1 'polypeptide(L)'
;DIAGVREVLLSLFESDERILQNVEGKTPFVGLENLGDSSVNLVIRVWVANADYWAVYYQLQERIYDLFNEKQINIPYPQTVVHLQRDSSN
;
A
#
# COMPACT_ATOMS: atom_id res chain seq x y z
N ASP A 1 7.81 1.48 14.33
CA ASP A 1 6.52 2.01 14.77
C ASP A 1 5.49 1.95 13.66
N ILE A 2 4.55 1.02 13.78
CA ILE A 2 3.59 0.78 12.71
C ILE A 2 2.64 1.98 12.49
N ALA A 3 2.34 2.71 13.54
CA ALA A 3 1.46 3.87 13.40
C ALA A 3 2.10 4.94 12.53
N GLY A 4 3.38 5.18 12.71
CA GLY A 4 4.11 6.13 11.88
C GLY A 4 4.22 5.67 10.44
N VAL A 5 4.48 4.39 10.24
CA VAL A 5 4.57 3.82 8.88
C VAL A 5 3.22 3.95 8.19
N ARG A 6 2.13 3.62 8.91
CA ARG A 6 0.79 3.70 8.34
C ARG A 6 0.47 5.13 7.91
N GLU A 7 0.80 6.10 8.73
CA GLU A 7 0.51 7.51 8.43
C GLU A 7 1.26 7.95 7.17
N VAL A 8 2.52 7.57 7.07
CA VAL A 8 3.32 7.93 5.90
C VAL A 8 2.75 7.31 4.63
N LEU A 9 2.35 6.04 4.70
CA LEU A 9 1.80 5.37 3.54
C LEU A 9 0.45 5.92 3.14
N LEU A 10 -0.41 6.20 4.12
CA LEU A 10 -1.72 6.75 3.79
C LEU A 10 -1.59 8.12 3.14
N SER A 11 -0.62 8.93 3.58
CA SER A 11 -0.37 10.21 2.93
C SER A 11 0.08 10.02 1.49
N LEU A 12 0.93 9.02 1.24
CA LEU A 12 1.36 8.71 -0.11
C LEU A 12 0.15 8.36 -0.99
N PHE A 13 -0.76 7.54 -0.47
CA PHE A 13 -1.92 7.13 -1.25
C PHE A 13 -2.85 8.30 -1.54
N GLU A 14 -2.99 9.24 -0.61
CA GLU A 14 -3.82 10.42 -0.83
C GLU A 14 -3.29 11.30 -1.94
N SER A 15 -2.00 11.23 -2.21
CA SER A 15 -1.40 12.06 -3.24
C SER A 15 -1.60 11.50 -4.64
N ASP A 16 -2.17 10.32 -4.78
CA ASP A 16 -2.38 9.67 -6.07
C ASP A 16 -3.87 9.64 -6.39
N GLU A 17 -4.26 10.41 -7.37
CA GLU A 17 -5.69 10.55 -7.73
C GLU A 17 -6.30 9.26 -8.22
N ARG A 18 -5.48 8.31 -8.67
CA ARG A 18 -5.97 7.05 -9.20
C ARG A 18 -6.39 6.08 -8.10
N ILE A 19 -5.97 6.34 -6.86
CA ILE A 19 -6.30 5.47 -5.73
C ILE A 19 -7.58 6.00 -5.07
N LEU A 20 -8.58 5.13 -4.95
CA LEU A 20 -9.85 5.51 -4.33
C LEU A 20 -9.63 5.81 -2.85
N GLN A 21 -10.27 6.87 -2.35
CA GLN A 21 -10.05 7.31 -0.97
C GLN A 21 -11.31 7.20 -0.12
N ASN A 22 -12.42 7.75 -0.59
CA ASN A 22 -13.60 7.90 0.24
C ASN A 22 -14.78 7.06 -0.25
N VAL A 23 -14.48 5.89 -0.77
CA VAL A 23 -15.52 4.96 -1.23
C VAL A 23 -15.67 3.88 -0.19
N GLU A 24 -16.87 3.73 0.34
CA GLU A 24 -17.15 2.75 1.39
C GLU A 24 -16.74 1.36 0.93
N GLY A 25 -15.98 0.66 1.77
CA GLY A 25 -15.49 -0.67 1.44
C GLY A 25 -14.30 -0.69 0.51
N LYS A 26 -13.84 0.48 0.06
CA LYS A 26 -12.73 0.57 -0.89
C LYS A 26 -11.74 1.66 -0.49
N THR A 27 -11.51 1.81 0.80
CA THR A 27 -10.53 2.79 1.28
C THR A 27 -9.16 2.14 1.44
N PRO A 28 -8.08 2.91 1.31
CA PRO A 28 -6.74 2.34 1.48
C PRO A 28 -6.59 1.70 2.85
N PHE A 29 -5.90 0.57 2.87
CA PHE A 29 -5.68 -0.19 4.10
C PHE A 29 -4.20 -0.47 4.27
N VAL A 30 -3.69 -0.25 5.48
CA VAL A 30 -2.32 -0.61 5.87
C VAL A 30 -2.42 -1.36 7.18
N GLY A 31 -1.88 -2.58 7.21
CA GLY A 31 -1.93 -3.38 8.42
C GLY A 31 -0.80 -4.38 8.48
N LEU A 32 -0.79 -5.16 9.53
CA LEU A 32 0.18 -6.22 9.70
C LEU A 32 -0.51 -7.57 9.68
N GLU A 33 0.16 -8.52 9.05
CA GLU A 33 -0.32 -9.89 9.00
C GLU A 33 0.73 -10.79 9.62
N ASN A 34 0.33 -11.60 10.57
CA ASN A 34 1.22 -12.56 11.23
C ASN A 34 1.12 -13.90 10.51
N LEU A 35 2.24 -14.35 9.95
CA LEU A 35 2.29 -15.59 9.19
C LEU A 35 2.89 -16.72 10.00
N GLY A 36 2.53 -16.82 11.27
CA GLY A 36 3.03 -17.88 12.14
C GLY A 36 4.39 -17.51 12.69
N ASP A 37 5.11 -18.46 13.17
CA ASP A 37 6.44 -18.32 13.79
C ASP A 37 6.79 -16.90 14.21
N SER A 38 7.70 -16.26 13.47
CA SER A 38 8.11 -14.91 13.79
C SER A 38 8.00 -13.99 12.57
N SER A 39 7.31 -14.43 11.54
CA SER A 39 7.18 -13.64 10.31
C SER A 39 6.01 -12.69 10.39
N VAL A 40 6.25 -11.43 10.10
CA VAL A 40 5.21 -10.40 10.08
C VAL A 40 5.31 -9.68 8.74
N ASN A 41 4.20 -9.63 8.01
CA ASN A 41 4.13 -8.93 6.74
C ASN A 41 3.39 -7.63 6.89
N LEU A 42 3.89 -6.60 6.19
CA LEU A 42 3.17 -5.35 6.04
C LEU A 42 2.22 -5.52 4.86
N VAL A 43 0.94 -5.39 5.11
CA VAL A 43 -0.09 -5.57 4.08
C VAL A 43 -0.64 -4.21 3.68
N ILE A 44 -0.61 -3.94 2.39
CA ILE A 44 -1.13 -2.68 1.84
C ILE A 44 -2.20 -3.05 0.81
N ARG A 45 -3.37 -2.45 0.95
CA ARG A 45 -4.48 -2.73 0.05
C ARG A 45 -5.09 -1.42 -0.43
N VAL A 46 -5.12 -1.24 -1.75
CA VAL A 46 -5.71 -0.05 -2.35
C VAL A 46 -6.58 -0.48 -3.54
N TRP A 47 -7.53 0.36 -3.88
CA TRP A 47 -8.46 0.10 -4.99
C TRP A 47 -8.22 1.12 -6.10
N VAL A 48 -8.18 0.64 -7.34
CA VAL A 48 -7.93 1.47 -8.51
C VAL A 48 -8.84 1.00 -9.65
N ALA A 49 -9.10 1.88 -10.61
CA ALA A 49 -9.83 1.49 -11.80
C ALA A 49 -9.03 0.46 -12.60
N ASN A 50 -9.73 -0.40 -13.34
CA ASN A 50 -9.07 -1.44 -14.14
C ASN A 50 -8.00 -0.87 -15.05
N ALA A 51 -8.28 0.26 -15.68
CA ALA A 51 -7.34 0.85 -16.65
C ALA A 51 -6.04 1.28 -16.01
N ASP A 52 -6.05 1.57 -14.71
CA ASP A 52 -4.88 2.07 -14.01
C ASP A 52 -4.13 0.99 -13.23
N TYR A 53 -4.64 -0.24 -13.25
CA TYR A 53 -4.17 -1.28 -12.35
C TYR A 53 -2.64 -1.49 -12.42
N TRP A 54 -2.14 -1.81 -13.62
CA TRP A 54 -0.73 -2.16 -13.72
C TRP A 54 0.19 -0.97 -13.57
N ALA A 55 -0.23 0.20 -14.05
CA ALA A 55 0.59 1.40 -13.88
C ALA A 55 0.74 1.75 -12.41
N VAL A 56 -0.37 1.71 -11.66
CA VAL A 56 -0.32 2.02 -10.23
C VAL A 56 0.47 0.95 -9.50
N TYR A 57 0.28 -0.32 -9.86
CA TYR A 57 0.97 -1.41 -9.19
C TYR A 57 2.49 -1.21 -9.23
N TYR A 58 3.04 -0.97 -10.42
CA TYR A 58 4.49 -0.84 -10.54
C TYR A 58 5.00 0.48 -9.94
N GLN A 59 4.29 1.57 -10.17
CA GLN A 59 4.73 2.86 -9.64
C GLN A 59 4.64 2.90 -8.12
N LEU A 60 3.62 2.28 -7.55
CA LEU A 60 3.45 2.25 -6.11
C LEU A 60 4.58 1.47 -5.44
N GLN A 61 4.99 0.34 -6.04
CA GLN A 61 6.09 -0.43 -5.51
C GLN A 61 7.35 0.43 -5.42
N GLU A 62 7.65 1.16 -6.49
CA GLU A 62 8.86 2.00 -6.52
C GLU A 62 8.76 3.14 -5.53
N ARG A 63 7.60 3.78 -5.43
CA ARG A 63 7.43 4.91 -4.53
C ARG A 63 7.50 4.48 -3.08
N ILE A 64 6.98 3.33 -2.74
CA ILE A 64 7.07 2.81 -1.37
C ILE A 64 8.52 2.50 -1.04
N TYR A 65 9.24 1.88 -1.96
CA TYR A 65 10.63 1.56 -1.75
C TYR A 65 11.45 2.83 -1.49
N ASP A 66 11.25 3.85 -2.34
CA ASP A 66 11.97 5.11 -2.20
C ASP A 66 11.61 5.81 -0.89
N LEU A 67 10.34 5.78 -0.53
CA LEU A 67 9.85 6.42 0.68
C LEU A 67 10.45 5.77 1.93
N PHE A 68 10.51 4.45 1.94
CA PHE A 68 11.09 3.73 3.08
C PHE A 68 12.58 4.04 3.21
N ASN A 69 13.29 4.13 2.09
CA ASN A 69 14.70 4.51 2.14
C ASN A 69 14.88 5.94 2.63
N GLU A 70 14.07 6.84 2.14
CA GLU A 70 14.16 8.24 2.52
C GLU A 70 13.87 8.44 4.00
N LYS A 71 12.88 7.73 4.52
CA LYS A 71 12.48 7.86 5.92
C LYS A 71 13.23 6.91 6.84
N GLN A 72 14.15 6.12 6.27
CA GLN A 72 14.93 5.14 7.04
C GLN A 72 14.04 4.13 7.76
N ILE A 73 12.94 3.75 7.10
CA ILE A 73 12.07 2.70 7.60
C ILE A 73 12.66 1.37 7.20
N ASN A 74 12.93 0.53 8.18
CA ASN A 74 13.65 -0.72 7.95
C ASN A 74 12.68 -1.89 7.98
N ILE A 75 12.04 -2.15 6.84
CA ILE A 75 11.18 -3.31 6.69
C ILE A 75 11.78 -4.18 5.59
N PRO A 76 12.25 -5.37 5.94
CA PRO A 76 12.93 -6.23 4.96
C PRO A 76 11.97 -6.72 3.88
N TYR A 77 12.45 -6.76 2.63
CA TYR A 77 11.80 -7.53 1.60
C TYR A 77 12.13 -9.00 1.84
N PRO A 78 11.23 -9.89 1.55
CA PRO A 78 9.94 -9.75 0.87
C PRO A 78 8.75 -9.62 1.82
N GLN A 79 8.91 -9.02 2.96
CA GLN A 79 7.87 -8.96 3.99
C GLN A 79 6.87 -7.83 3.77
N THR A 80 6.98 -7.15 2.63
CA THR A 80 6.00 -6.13 2.25
C THR A 80 5.13 -6.69 1.14
N VAL A 81 3.83 -6.75 1.39
CA VAL A 81 2.87 -7.28 0.43
C VAL A 81 1.91 -6.18 0.03
N VAL A 82 1.83 -5.90 -1.27
CA VAL A 82 0.93 -4.89 -1.81
C VAL A 82 -0.17 -5.59 -2.57
N HIS A 83 -1.41 -5.35 -2.16
CA HIS A 83 -2.58 -5.87 -2.85
C HIS A 83 -3.30 -4.74 -3.54
N LEU A 84 -3.45 -4.84 -4.85
CA LEU A 84 -4.29 -3.90 -5.59
C LEU A 84 -5.60 -4.58 -5.91
N GLN A 85 -6.69 -3.86 -5.69
CA GLN A 85 -8.01 -4.36 -5.99
C GLN A 85 -8.56 -3.56 -7.16
N ARG A 86 -9.21 -4.26 -8.08
CA ARG A 86 -9.78 -3.61 -9.25
C ARG A 86 -11.16 -3.11 -8.94
N ASP A 87 -11.41 -1.87 -9.33
CA ASP A 87 -12.75 -1.32 -9.25
C ASP A 87 -13.45 -1.66 -10.56
N SER A 88 -14.36 -2.59 -10.51
CA SER A 88 -15.03 -3.10 -11.70
C SER A 88 -16.20 -2.24 -12.14
N SER A 89 -16.39 -1.10 -11.50
CA SER A 89 -17.56 -0.28 -11.75
C SER A 89 -17.40 0.67 -12.94
N ASN A 90 -16.27 0.67 -13.59
CA ASN A 90 -16.12 1.58 -14.72
C ASN A 90 -16.21 0.86 -16.06
#